data_371f55680e491a9d18600bed55204d85
#
_entry.id   371f55680e491a9d18600bed55204d85
#
_cell.length_a   1.000
_cell.length_b   1.000
_cell.length_c   1.000
_cell.angle_alpha   90.00
_cell.angle_beta   90.00
_cell.angle_gamma   90.00
#
_symmetry.space_group_name_H-M   'P 1'
#
loop_
_entity.id
_entity.type
_entity.pdbx_description
1 polymer ?
#
loop_
_entity_poly.entity_id
_entity_poly.type
_entity_poly.pdbx_seq_one_letter_code
_entity_poly.pdbx_strand_id
1 'polypeptide(L)'
;MSDTFALGGFLERWSPQIRHDLSGSEAATLTLPALLELAEAEDRERWETLGLGYADSRGAAWLRSAIAERYETLDGGHIVCCAGAQEALTSVVRALLAPDDHAVVVVPIYQPSERAITSICAATGVPLECHGTWFLDVDRVGSALRSNTRLVLMNFPNSPTGAPIDPATLAALVALCRRHGIWLVNDEVYGLVDLDSRLPSPRLADAYERGVSINAVSKGLGLPGLRVGWVACQDQRLLTEVQAARSILSGCLATPSEVLAHIALLAEARVVERSKSILESNRRIMELFLTRHFEVFAWRASGNGAFVYLPYLGMEGAERFALELAREAGILVLPSSLWRSPLAQVAENHVRIGLGRIGAGTALQALSGYLASRGRLAAAS
;
A
#
# COMPACT_ATOMS: atom_id res chain seq x y z
N MET A 1 -13.07 -18.88 15.08
CA MET A 1 -13.04 -17.40 15.13
C MET A 1 -13.28 -16.89 13.72
N SER A 2 -14.20 -15.94 13.55
CA SER A 2 -14.58 -15.46 12.22
C SER A 2 -13.35 -14.92 11.48
N ASP A 3 -13.19 -15.39 10.27
CA ASP A 3 -12.10 -15.08 9.34
C ASP A 3 -12.26 -13.67 8.74
N THR A 4 -12.52 -12.68 9.61
CA THR A 4 -12.79 -11.30 9.24
C THR A 4 -11.50 -10.54 8.96
N PHE A 5 -11.55 -9.61 7.99
CA PHE A 5 -10.46 -8.68 7.69
C PHE A 5 -10.19 -7.78 8.92
N ALA A 6 -9.08 -8.05 9.64
CA ALA A 6 -8.79 -7.46 10.94
C ALA A 6 -8.71 -5.93 10.90
N LEU A 7 -7.99 -5.36 9.92
CA LEU A 7 -7.87 -3.91 9.76
C LEU A 7 -9.23 -3.27 9.42
N GLY A 8 -10.01 -3.88 8.51
CA GLY A 8 -11.34 -3.39 8.15
C GLY A 8 -12.27 -3.34 9.34
N GLY A 9 -12.40 -4.45 10.07
CA GLY A 9 -13.22 -4.53 11.27
C GLY A 9 -12.78 -3.58 12.40
N PHE A 10 -11.45 -3.34 12.52
CA PHE A 10 -10.91 -2.36 13.45
C PHE A 10 -11.34 -0.92 13.08
N LEU A 11 -11.21 -0.56 11.80
CA LEU A 11 -11.61 0.75 11.30
C LEU A 11 -13.14 0.97 11.42
N GLU A 12 -13.95 0.00 11.00
CA GLU A 12 -15.42 0.06 11.12
C GLU A 12 -15.87 0.30 12.56
N ARG A 13 -15.24 -0.37 13.50
CA ARG A 13 -15.56 -0.24 14.92
C ARG A 13 -15.21 1.13 15.50
N TRP A 14 -14.03 1.67 15.16
CA TRP A 14 -13.46 2.81 15.85
C TRP A 14 -13.67 4.14 15.11
N SER A 15 -13.60 4.20 13.76
CA SER A 15 -13.69 5.45 13.00
C SER A 15 -14.88 6.34 13.36
N PRO A 16 -16.10 5.83 13.66
CA PRO A 16 -17.23 6.69 14.00
C PRO A 16 -17.07 7.49 15.31
N GLN A 17 -16.14 7.09 16.18
CA GLN A 17 -15.93 7.69 17.50
C GLN A 17 -14.67 8.55 17.57
N ILE A 18 -13.92 8.63 16.47
CA ILE A 18 -12.60 9.23 16.44
C ILE A 18 -12.66 10.72 16.10
N ARG A 19 -11.90 11.51 16.86
CA ARG A 19 -11.70 12.94 16.63
C ARG A 19 -10.38 13.24 15.90
N HIS A 20 -9.39 12.37 16.09
CA HIS A 20 -8.03 12.51 15.55
C HIS A 20 -7.60 11.22 14.87
N ASP A 21 -7.67 11.17 13.55
CA ASP A 21 -7.38 9.97 12.78
C ASP A 21 -5.94 9.96 12.25
N LEU A 22 -5.10 9.10 12.85
CA LEU A 22 -3.74 8.79 12.44
C LEU A 22 -3.61 7.39 11.80
N SER A 23 -4.72 6.78 11.35
CA SER A 23 -4.71 5.46 10.73
C SER A 23 -4.38 5.48 9.24
N GLY A 24 -4.48 6.64 8.57
CA GLY A 24 -4.30 6.78 7.13
C GLY A 24 -2.93 6.32 6.64
N SER A 25 -2.90 5.84 5.41
CA SER A 25 -1.66 5.46 4.71
C SER A 25 -1.57 6.04 3.31
N GLU A 26 -2.53 6.86 2.94
CA GLU A 26 -2.59 7.60 1.69
C GLU A 26 -2.07 9.03 1.86
N ALA A 27 -1.67 9.64 0.74
CA ALA A 27 -1.43 11.07 0.66
C ALA A 27 -2.73 11.87 0.89
N ALA A 28 -2.60 13.16 1.18
CA ALA A 28 -3.75 14.03 1.43
C ALA A 28 -4.68 14.06 0.21
N THR A 29 -5.95 13.72 0.44
CA THR A 29 -6.97 13.65 -0.60
C THR A 29 -7.24 15.02 -1.24
N LEU A 30 -7.67 15.00 -2.50
CA LEU A 30 -8.21 16.15 -3.22
C LEU A 30 -9.74 16.10 -3.20
N THR A 31 -10.36 17.27 -3.18
CA THR A 31 -11.79 17.38 -3.50
C THR A 31 -11.99 17.30 -5.01
N LEU A 32 -13.19 16.92 -5.46
CA LEU A 32 -13.52 16.87 -6.89
C LEU A 32 -13.26 18.23 -7.61
N PRO A 33 -13.68 19.39 -7.07
CA PRO A 33 -13.34 20.68 -7.69
C PRO A 33 -11.84 20.91 -7.84
N ALA A 34 -11.06 20.64 -6.77
CA ALA A 34 -9.60 20.81 -6.79
C ALA A 34 -8.91 19.89 -7.81
N LEU A 35 -9.44 18.68 -8.03
CA LEU A 35 -8.92 17.80 -9.06
C LEU A 35 -9.28 18.30 -10.47
N LEU A 36 -10.51 18.77 -10.68
CA LEU A 36 -10.95 19.32 -11.96
C LEU A 36 -10.23 20.62 -12.35
N GLU A 37 -9.75 21.40 -11.38
CA GLU A 37 -8.88 22.57 -11.64
C GLU A 37 -7.54 22.18 -12.28
N LEU A 38 -7.09 20.93 -12.10
CA LEU A 38 -5.88 20.40 -12.72
C LEU A 38 -6.09 19.90 -14.15
N ALA A 39 -7.36 19.74 -14.58
CA ALA A 39 -7.71 19.17 -15.87
C ALA A 39 -7.25 20.07 -17.04
N GLU A 40 -6.63 19.47 -18.04
CA GLU A 40 -6.38 20.06 -19.34
C GLU A 40 -7.68 20.20 -20.15
N ALA A 41 -7.66 20.94 -21.25
CA ALA A 41 -8.86 21.23 -22.03
C ALA A 41 -9.58 19.96 -22.52
N GLU A 42 -8.84 18.97 -22.99
CA GLU A 42 -9.38 17.70 -23.50
C GLU A 42 -10.08 16.88 -22.40
N ASP A 43 -9.48 16.80 -21.20
CA ASP A 43 -10.08 16.08 -20.07
C ASP A 43 -11.28 16.82 -19.48
N ARG A 44 -11.26 18.16 -19.54
CA ARG A 44 -12.42 18.96 -19.16
C ARG A 44 -13.59 18.70 -20.09
N GLU A 45 -13.35 18.65 -21.40
CA GLU A 45 -14.37 18.30 -22.39
C GLU A 45 -14.88 16.86 -22.17
N ARG A 46 -13.98 15.89 -21.94
CA ARG A 46 -14.36 14.50 -21.59
C ARG A 46 -15.26 14.44 -20.37
N TRP A 47 -14.97 15.25 -19.35
CA TRP A 47 -15.77 15.30 -18.13
C TRP A 47 -17.15 15.93 -18.37
N GLU A 48 -17.22 17.04 -19.10
CA GLU A 48 -18.47 17.76 -19.38
C GLU A 48 -19.41 16.99 -20.34
N THR A 49 -18.83 16.19 -21.22
CA THR A 49 -19.58 15.38 -22.21
C THR A 49 -19.69 13.90 -21.81
N LEU A 50 -19.37 13.56 -20.58
CA LEU A 50 -19.25 12.18 -20.12
C LEU A 50 -20.55 11.39 -20.26
N GLY A 51 -20.54 10.35 -21.10
CA GLY A 51 -21.59 9.33 -21.15
C GLY A 51 -21.43 8.29 -20.03
N LEU A 52 -22.56 7.84 -19.45
CA LEU A 52 -22.56 6.82 -18.39
C LEU A 52 -22.76 5.40 -18.93
N GLY A 53 -22.28 5.14 -20.14
CA GLY A 53 -22.25 3.80 -20.74
C GLY A 53 -21.12 2.93 -20.16
N TYR A 54 -21.08 1.65 -20.58
CA TYR A 54 -19.97 0.77 -20.20
C TYR A 54 -18.64 1.26 -20.76
N ALA A 55 -17.61 1.26 -19.93
CA ALA A 55 -16.22 1.48 -20.33
C ALA A 55 -15.62 0.25 -21.04
N ASP A 56 -14.46 0.42 -21.68
CA ASP A 56 -13.66 -0.69 -22.18
C ASP A 56 -13.31 -1.66 -21.04
N SER A 57 -13.42 -2.95 -21.31
CA SER A 57 -13.17 -3.99 -20.33
C SER A 57 -11.72 -4.02 -19.81
N ARG A 58 -10.75 -3.45 -20.55
CA ARG A 58 -9.36 -3.28 -20.11
C ARG A 58 -9.09 -1.90 -19.48
N GLY A 59 -10.06 -1.00 -19.51
CA GLY A 59 -9.91 0.43 -19.24
C GLY A 59 -9.70 1.23 -20.53
N ALA A 60 -10.13 2.48 -20.54
CA ALA A 60 -10.03 3.36 -21.71
C ALA A 60 -8.59 3.43 -22.24
N ALA A 61 -8.44 3.44 -23.57
CA ALA A 61 -7.13 3.42 -24.21
C ALA A 61 -6.25 4.61 -23.78
N TRP A 62 -6.82 5.80 -23.69
CA TRP A 62 -6.12 7.00 -23.23
C TRP A 62 -5.67 6.89 -21.77
N LEU A 63 -6.48 6.27 -20.88
CA LEU A 63 -6.09 6.02 -19.48
C LEU A 63 -4.94 5.01 -19.41
N ARG A 64 -5.01 3.91 -20.18
CA ARG A 64 -3.95 2.91 -20.25
C ARG A 64 -2.63 3.48 -20.78
N SER A 65 -2.70 4.38 -21.76
CA SER A 65 -1.53 5.10 -22.30
C SER A 65 -0.89 5.98 -21.20
N ALA A 66 -1.68 6.80 -20.50
CA ALA A 66 -1.17 7.63 -19.40
C ALA A 66 -0.57 6.80 -18.26
N ILE A 67 -1.12 5.62 -17.96
CA ILE A 67 -0.53 4.70 -16.99
C ILE A 67 0.80 4.13 -17.51
N ALA A 68 0.89 3.78 -18.79
CA ALA A 68 2.07 3.20 -19.41
C ALA A 68 3.28 4.14 -19.41
N GLU A 69 3.07 5.47 -19.48
CA GLU A 69 4.16 6.47 -19.38
C GLU A 69 4.97 6.37 -18.06
N ARG A 70 4.47 5.65 -17.09
CA ARG A 70 5.17 5.38 -15.82
C ARG A 70 6.16 4.24 -15.90
N TYR A 71 6.21 3.52 -17.01
CA TYR A 71 7.06 2.37 -17.27
C TYR A 71 7.99 2.67 -18.45
N GLU A 72 9.21 2.12 -18.40
CA GLU A 72 10.22 2.37 -19.45
C GLU A 72 10.02 1.50 -20.68
N THR A 73 9.48 0.28 -20.48
CA THR A 73 9.44 -0.76 -21.52
C THR A 73 8.01 -1.12 -21.97
N LEU A 74 7.00 -0.52 -21.36
CA LEU A 74 5.59 -0.89 -21.58
C LEU A 74 4.83 0.20 -22.34
N ASP A 75 3.79 -0.23 -23.06
CA ASP A 75 2.79 0.63 -23.69
C ASP A 75 1.39 0.34 -23.10
N GLY A 76 0.37 1.07 -23.55
CA GLY A 76 -1.02 0.86 -23.10
C GLY A 76 -1.57 -0.54 -23.37
N GLY A 77 -0.96 -1.33 -24.26
CA GLY A 77 -1.26 -2.74 -24.48
C GLY A 77 -0.85 -3.65 -23.32
N HIS A 78 0.11 -3.21 -22.51
CA HIS A 78 0.65 -3.94 -21.36
C HIS A 78 -0.06 -3.60 -20.03
N ILE A 79 -1.18 -2.87 -20.10
CA ILE A 79 -1.95 -2.40 -18.93
C ILE A 79 -3.36 -3.00 -18.94
N VAL A 80 -3.81 -3.47 -17.76
CA VAL A 80 -5.21 -3.79 -17.48
C VAL A 80 -5.65 -2.99 -16.27
N CYS A 81 -6.62 -2.09 -16.46
CA CYS A 81 -7.18 -1.28 -15.37
C CYS A 81 -8.17 -2.11 -14.53
N CYS A 82 -8.21 -1.87 -13.23
CA CYS A 82 -9.01 -2.61 -12.24
C CYS A 82 -9.66 -1.64 -11.24
N ALA A 83 -10.71 -2.09 -10.54
CA ALA A 83 -11.36 -1.32 -9.48
C ALA A 83 -10.50 -1.23 -8.21
N GLY A 84 -9.31 -0.66 -8.35
CA GLY A 84 -8.28 -0.52 -7.33
C GLY A 84 -7.30 -1.70 -7.30
N ALA A 85 -6.20 -1.53 -6.54
CA ALA A 85 -5.12 -2.51 -6.45
C ALA A 85 -5.58 -3.88 -5.92
N GLN A 86 -6.60 -3.93 -5.05
CA GLN A 86 -7.08 -5.20 -4.50
C GLN A 86 -7.76 -6.07 -5.55
N GLU A 87 -8.53 -5.50 -6.47
CA GLU A 87 -9.08 -6.25 -7.61
C GLU A 87 -7.96 -6.66 -8.55
N ALA A 88 -7.00 -5.78 -8.83
CA ALA A 88 -5.83 -6.08 -9.65
C ALA A 88 -5.07 -7.30 -9.10
N LEU A 89 -4.74 -7.30 -7.80
CA LEU A 89 -4.07 -8.40 -7.13
C LEU A 89 -4.89 -9.69 -7.20
N THR A 90 -6.17 -9.62 -6.87
CA THR A 90 -7.06 -10.79 -6.87
C THR A 90 -7.15 -11.41 -8.27
N SER A 91 -7.21 -10.57 -9.32
CA SER A 91 -7.26 -11.02 -10.70
C SER A 91 -5.96 -11.70 -11.13
N VAL A 92 -4.79 -11.13 -10.75
CA VAL A 92 -3.47 -11.72 -11.01
C VAL A 92 -3.32 -13.07 -10.31
N VAL A 93 -3.66 -13.14 -9.03
CA VAL A 93 -3.56 -14.37 -8.24
C VAL A 93 -4.45 -15.48 -8.82
N ARG A 94 -5.68 -15.14 -9.23
CA ARG A 94 -6.61 -16.11 -9.89
C ARG A 94 -6.14 -16.54 -11.27
N ALA A 95 -5.45 -15.68 -12.00
CA ALA A 95 -4.89 -16.01 -13.32
C ALA A 95 -3.65 -16.92 -13.22
N LEU A 96 -2.89 -16.82 -12.13
CA LEU A 96 -1.60 -17.51 -11.97
C LEU A 96 -1.65 -18.80 -11.19
N LEU A 97 -2.59 -18.94 -10.21
CA LEU A 97 -2.54 -20.01 -9.21
C LEU A 97 -3.68 -21.04 -9.39
N ALA A 98 -3.31 -22.29 -9.23
CA ALA A 98 -4.22 -23.44 -9.09
C ALA A 98 -4.09 -24.05 -7.68
N PRO A 99 -5.06 -24.90 -7.23
CA PRO A 99 -5.04 -25.48 -5.88
C PRO A 99 -3.77 -26.26 -5.52
N ASP A 100 -3.13 -26.90 -6.50
CA ASP A 100 -1.93 -27.70 -6.31
C ASP A 100 -0.63 -26.89 -6.39
N ASP A 101 -0.71 -25.58 -6.65
CA ASP A 101 0.45 -24.69 -6.64
C ASP A 101 0.88 -24.33 -5.21
N HIS A 102 2.03 -23.69 -5.14
CA HIS A 102 2.54 -23.08 -3.93
C HIS A 102 2.93 -21.62 -4.20
N ALA A 103 2.75 -20.75 -3.20
CA ALA A 103 3.22 -19.38 -3.27
C ALA A 103 4.10 -19.03 -2.06
N VAL A 104 5.05 -18.11 -2.26
CA VAL A 104 5.79 -17.44 -1.18
C VAL A 104 5.24 -16.03 -1.00
N VAL A 105 4.96 -15.65 0.23
CA VAL A 105 4.42 -14.32 0.57
C VAL A 105 5.37 -13.61 1.52
N VAL A 106 5.86 -12.45 1.12
CA VAL A 106 6.66 -11.57 1.99
C VAL A 106 5.72 -10.90 2.98
N VAL A 107 6.00 -11.08 4.29
CA VAL A 107 5.15 -10.57 5.38
C VAL A 107 5.97 -9.65 6.32
N PRO A 108 5.34 -8.69 7.03
CA PRO A 108 3.93 -8.38 7.06
C PRO A 108 3.44 -7.76 5.74
N ILE A 109 2.20 -8.08 5.37
CA ILE A 109 1.55 -7.59 4.16
C ILE A 109 0.07 -7.26 4.48
N TYR A 110 -0.59 -6.57 3.58
CA TYR A 110 -2.02 -6.31 3.67
C TYR A 110 -2.80 -7.64 3.66
N GLN A 111 -3.54 -7.93 4.71
CA GLN A 111 -4.20 -9.22 4.94
C GLN A 111 -5.05 -9.73 3.75
N PRO A 112 -5.85 -8.90 3.05
CA PRO A 112 -6.57 -9.35 1.86
C PRO A 112 -5.66 -9.87 0.73
N SER A 113 -4.43 -9.37 0.61
CA SER A 113 -3.46 -9.84 -0.39
C SER A 113 -2.97 -11.26 -0.06
N GLU A 114 -2.65 -11.51 1.21
CA GLU A 114 -2.31 -12.85 1.70
C GLU A 114 -3.48 -13.83 1.53
N ARG A 115 -4.70 -13.40 1.86
CA ARG A 115 -5.91 -14.21 1.74
C ARG A 115 -6.28 -14.54 0.30
N ALA A 116 -6.02 -13.65 -0.64
CA ALA A 116 -6.23 -13.93 -2.06
C ALA A 116 -5.46 -15.18 -2.48
N ILE A 117 -4.23 -15.37 -1.97
CA ILE A 117 -3.40 -16.55 -2.25
C ILE A 117 -3.88 -17.78 -1.45
N THR A 118 -4.00 -17.62 -0.12
CA THR A 118 -4.30 -18.76 0.78
C THR A 118 -5.70 -19.33 0.58
N SER A 119 -6.59 -18.60 -0.11
CA SER A 119 -7.90 -19.12 -0.55
C SER A 119 -7.83 -20.04 -1.77
N ILE A 120 -6.68 -20.11 -2.46
CA ILE A 120 -6.50 -20.91 -3.67
C ILE A 120 -5.52 -22.05 -3.42
N CYS A 121 -4.34 -21.78 -2.87
CA CYS A 121 -3.26 -22.74 -2.74
C CYS A 121 -2.49 -22.61 -1.42
N ALA A 122 -1.58 -23.56 -1.19
CA ALA A 122 -0.66 -23.49 -0.05
C ALA A 122 0.32 -22.35 -0.20
N ALA A 123 0.67 -21.70 0.92
CA ALA A 123 1.64 -20.62 0.93
C ALA A 123 2.64 -20.73 2.09
N THR A 124 3.84 -20.17 1.90
CA THR A 124 4.86 -19.99 2.93
C THR A 124 5.16 -18.51 3.11
N GLY A 125 5.10 -18.01 4.35
CA GLY A 125 5.47 -16.64 4.67
C GLY A 125 6.98 -16.47 4.85
N VAL A 126 7.53 -15.40 4.30
CA VAL A 126 8.90 -14.96 4.55
C VAL A 126 8.85 -13.60 5.24
N PRO A 127 9.19 -13.51 6.53
CA PRO A 127 9.11 -12.25 7.26
C PRO A 127 10.22 -11.30 6.87
N LEU A 128 9.89 -10.00 6.81
CA LEU A 128 10.88 -8.94 6.79
C LEU A 128 11.66 -8.94 8.11
N GLU A 129 12.94 -8.68 8.02
CA GLU A 129 13.81 -8.53 9.17
C GLU A 129 14.11 -7.06 9.49
N CYS A 130 14.46 -6.79 10.74
CA CYS A 130 14.79 -5.44 11.18
C CYS A 130 16.07 -5.42 12.03
N HIS A 131 17.15 -4.94 11.45
CA HIS A 131 18.44 -4.67 12.12
C HIS A 131 18.74 -3.16 12.05
N GLY A 132 17.87 -2.35 12.68
CA GLY A 132 17.89 -0.89 12.54
C GLY A 132 17.04 -0.40 11.36
N THR A 133 17.13 -1.03 10.21
CA THR A 133 16.24 -0.83 9.04
C THR A 133 15.56 -2.14 8.68
N TRP A 134 14.36 -2.03 8.06
CA TRP A 134 13.64 -3.20 7.55
C TRP A 134 14.20 -3.63 6.19
N PHE A 135 14.39 -4.93 5.99
CA PHE A 135 14.89 -5.50 4.74
C PHE A 135 14.32 -6.90 4.48
N LEU A 136 14.42 -7.35 3.23
CA LEU A 136 14.10 -8.70 2.80
C LEU A 136 15.39 -9.52 2.62
N ASP A 137 15.47 -10.66 3.32
CA ASP A 137 16.52 -11.65 3.09
C ASP A 137 16.11 -12.57 1.91
N VAL A 138 16.82 -12.47 0.78
CA VAL A 138 16.55 -13.25 -0.43
C VAL A 138 16.86 -14.73 -0.25
N ASP A 139 17.81 -15.09 0.60
CA ASP A 139 18.15 -16.49 0.87
C ASP A 139 17.01 -17.21 1.62
N ARG A 140 16.28 -16.48 2.46
CA ARG A 140 15.06 -17.00 3.09
C ARG A 140 13.94 -17.23 2.06
N VAL A 141 13.82 -16.34 1.07
CA VAL A 141 12.89 -16.59 -0.05
C VAL A 141 13.28 -17.85 -0.79
N GLY A 142 14.58 -18.00 -1.12
CA GLY A 142 15.12 -19.20 -1.75
C GLY A 142 14.82 -20.49 -0.97
N SER A 143 15.00 -20.45 0.34
CA SER A 143 14.73 -21.58 1.25
C SER A 143 13.25 -21.92 1.38
N ALA A 144 12.36 -20.97 1.11
CA ALA A 144 10.90 -21.18 1.13
C ALA A 144 10.35 -21.76 -0.18
N LEU A 145 11.14 -21.82 -1.25
CA LEU A 145 10.69 -22.35 -2.55
C LEU A 145 10.48 -23.85 -2.48
N ARG A 146 9.44 -24.33 -3.16
CA ARG A 146 9.11 -25.74 -3.39
C ARG A 146 9.10 -26.03 -4.89
N SER A 147 9.12 -27.30 -5.28
CA SER A 147 9.08 -27.71 -6.69
C SER A 147 7.83 -27.21 -7.43
N ASN A 148 6.72 -26.99 -6.71
CA ASN A 148 5.47 -26.45 -7.22
C ASN A 148 5.26 -24.96 -6.89
N THR A 149 6.30 -24.22 -6.46
CA THR A 149 6.19 -22.78 -6.25
C THR A 149 5.98 -22.07 -7.57
N ARG A 150 4.88 -21.34 -7.68
CA ARG A 150 4.47 -20.64 -8.90
C ARG A 150 4.64 -19.13 -8.79
N LEU A 151 4.55 -18.56 -7.59
CA LEU A 151 4.44 -17.14 -7.33
C LEU A 151 5.22 -16.73 -6.07
N VAL A 152 5.91 -15.60 -6.14
CA VAL A 152 6.36 -14.82 -4.98
C VAL A 152 5.57 -13.51 -4.97
N LEU A 153 4.84 -13.23 -3.87
CA LEU A 153 4.14 -11.96 -3.65
C LEU A 153 4.91 -11.10 -2.66
N MET A 154 5.09 -9.85 -3.02
CA MET A 154 5.66 -8.83 -2.15
C MET A 154 4.89 -7.51 -2.23
N ASN A 155 5.15 -6.60 -1.30
CA ASN A 155 4.66 -5.22 -1.31
C ASN A 155 5.82 -4.30 -0.96
N PHE A 156 6.33 -3.57 -1.96
CA PHE A 156 7.38 -2.57 -1.77
C PHE A 156 7.12 -1.31 -2.60
N PRO A 157 7.23 -0.13 -1.95
CA PRO A 157 7.50 0.09 -0.52
C PRO A 157 6.46 -0.59 0.36
N ASN A 158 6.93 -1.18 1.49
CA ASN A 158 6.09 -2.07 2.30
C ASN A 158 5.12 -1.32 3.23
N SER A 159 3.93 -1.84 3.38
CA SER A 159 3.04 -1.50 4.49
C SER A 159 2.84 -2.74 5.38
N PRO A 160 3.08 -2.61 6.71
CA PRO A 160 3.11 -1.39 7.52
C PRO A 160 4.50 -0.80 7.77
N THR A 161 5.60 -1.45 7.36
CA THR A 161 6.95 -1.11 7.82
C THR A 161 7.54 0.15 7.19
N GLY A 162 7.06 0.55 6.01
CA GLY A 162 7.65 1.60 5.19
C GLY A 162 8.97 1.18 4.51
N ALA A 163 9.34 -0.11 4.58
CA ALA A 163 10.57 -0.60 3.97
C ALA A 163 10.60 -0.38 2.46
N PRO A 164 11.63 0.24 1.90
CA PRO A 164 11.91 0.15 0.47
C PRO A 164 12.51 -1.20 0.12
N ILE A 165 12.58 -1.54 -1.16
CA ILE A 165 13.46 -2.59 -1.65
C ILE A 165 14.64 -1.93 -2.37
N ASP A 166 15.86 -2.25 -1.98
CA ASP A 166 17.02 -1.73 -2.68
C ASP A 166 17.25 -2.45 -4.01
N PRO A 167 17.90 -1.79 -5.00
CA PRO A 167 18.09 -2.37 -6.34
C PRO A 167 18.85 -3.69 -6.35
N ALA A 168 19.81 -3.90 -5.44
CA ALA A 168 20.59 -5.13 -5.38
C ALA A 168 19.73 -6.30 -4.86
N THR A 169 18.96 -6.08 -3.83
CA THR A 169 18.00 -7.07 -3.30
C THR A 169 16.93 -7.42 -4.35
N LEU A 170 16.39 -6.43 -5.08
CA LEU A 170 15.46 -6.69 -6.18
C LEU A 170 16.12 -7.51 -7.30
N ALA A 171 17.32 -7.15 -7.72
CA ALA A 171 18.05 -7.88 -8.77
C ALA A 171 18.33 -9.33 -8.36
N ALA A 172 18.72 -9.57 -7.11
CA ALA A 172 18.94 -10.91 -6.57
C ALA A 172 17.64 -11.74 -6.54
N LEU A 173 16.53 -11.12 -6.13
CA LEU A 173 15.21 -11.76 -6.10
C LEU A 173 14.72 -12.09 -7.52
N VAL A 174 14.88 -11.17 -8.48
CA VAL A 174 14.56 -11.41 -9.89
C VAL A 174 15.41 -12.54 -10.45
N ALA A 175 16.72 -12.57 -10.16
CA ALA A 175 17.61 -13.66 -10.58
C ALA A 175 17.19 -15.02 -9.99
N LEU A 176 16.76 -15.04 -8.71
CA LEU A 176 16.21 -16.24 -8.07
C LEU A 176 14.94 -16.70 -8.78
N CYS A 177 13.95 -15.82 -8.96
CA CYS A 177 12.69 -16.14 -9.62
C CYS A 177 12.90 -16.61 -11.07
N ARG A 178 13.81 -15.96 -11.82
CA ARG A 178 14.16 -16.33 -13.21
C ARG A 178 14.74 -17.73 -13.29
N ARG A 179 15.66 -18.13 -12.40
CA ARG A 179 16.22 -19.49 -12.37
C ARG A 179 15.17 -20.58 -12.18
N HIS A 180 14.11 -20.27 -11.43
CA HIS A 180 13.04 -21.23 -11.12
C HIS A 180 11.80 -21.05 -11.99
N GLY A 181 11.77 -20.08 -12.89
CA GLY A 181 10.60 -19.78 -13.74
C GLY A 181 9.37 -19.32 -12.97
N ILE A 182 9.56 -18.65 -11.82
CA ILE A 182 8.52 -18.22 -10.88
C ILE A 182 8.07 -16.80 -11.21
N TRP A 183 6.78 -16.54 -11.11
CA TRP A 183 6.22 -15.19 -11.19
C TRP A 183 6.56 -14.38 -9.94
N LEU A 184 6.95 -13.12 -10.15
CA LEU A 184 7.15 -12.16 -9.07
C LEU A 184 6.09 -11.07 -9.18
N VAL A 185 5.31 -10.84 -8.12
CA VAL A 185 4.26 -9.82 -8.07
C VAL A 185 4.59 -8.82 -6.98
N ASN A 186 4.63 -7.54 -7.33
CA ASN A 186 4.83 -6.46 -6.37
C ASN A 186 3.62 -5.53 -6.32
N ASP A 187 3.06 -5.33 -5.13
CA ASP A 187 2.13 -4.25 -4.86
C ASP A 187 2.92 -2.97 -4.61
N GLU A 188 2.91 -2.06 -5.61
CA GLU A 188 3.71 -0.84 -5.69
C GLU A 188 2.94 0.43 -5.30
N VAL A 189 1.76 0.30 -4.65
CA VAL A 189 0.85 1.43 -4.39
C VAL A 189 1.48 2.58 -3.59
N TYR A 190 2.56 2.32 -2.86
CA TYR A 190 3.27 3.33 -2.07
C TYR A 190 4.45 3.99 -2.81
N GLY A 191 4.74 3.60 -4.04
CA GLY A 191 5.90 4.07 -4.80
C GLY A 191 5.93 5.58 -5.08
N LEU A 192 4.78 6.27 -5.06
CA LEU A 192 4.69 7.73 -5.25
C LEU A 192 4.76 8.54 -3.95
N VAL A 193 4.68 7.89 -2.81
CA VAL A 193 4.68 8.56 -1.49
C VAL A 193 6.09 8.59 -0.90
N ASP A 194 7.09 8.32 -1.74
CA ASP A 194 8.49 8.32 -1.34
C ASP A 194 9.02 9.76 -1.22
N LEU A 195 9.40 10.16 -0.02
CA LEU A 195 10.08 11.43 0.24
C LEU A 195 11.59 11.33 0.04
N ASP A 196 12.16 10.14 0.04
CA ASP A 196 13.58 9.91 -0.16
C ASP A 196 13.84 9.46 -1.61
N SER A 197 13.94 10.43 -2.52
CA SER A 197 14.21 10.20 -3.94
C SER A 197 15.55 9.50 -4.25
N ARG A 198 16.35 9.16 -3.24
CA ARG A 198 17.63 8.46 -3.42
C ARG A 198 17.49 7.00 -3.83
N LEU A 199 16.32 6.39 -3.57
CA LEU A 199 16.01 5.03 -4.01
C LEU A 199 14.65 5.04 -4.73
N PRO A 200 14.61 5.30 -6.04
CA PRO A 200 13.36 5.24 -6.80
C PRO A 200 12.76 3.83 -6.65
N SER A 201 11.47 3.76 -6.39
CA SER A 201 10.76 2.48 -6.32
C SER A 201 10.85 1.78 -7.67
N PRO A 202 11.54 0.65 -7.77
CA PRO A 202 11.70 -0.03 -9.04
C PRO A 202 10.35 -0.53 -9.55
N ARG A 203 10.13 -0.38 -10.86
CA ARG A 203 8.97 -0.95 -11.54
C ARG A 203 9.28 -2.39 -11.88
N LEU A 204 8.65 -3.32 -11.19
CA LEU A 204 8.94 -4.74 -11.39
C LEU A 204 8.64 -5.21 -12.82
N ALA A 205 7.59 -4.67 -13.43
CA ALA A 205 7.21 -5.01 -14.80
C ALA A 205 8.25 -4.61 -15.85
N ASP A 206 9.10 -3.59 -15.57
CA ASP A 206 10.24 -3.25 -16.43
C ASP A 206 11.45 -4.16 -16.16
N ALA A 207 11.61 -4.64 -14.93
CA ALA A 207 12.81 -5.35 -14.47
C ALA A 207 12.81 -6.86 -14.79
N TYR A 208 11.63 -7.45 -15.02
CA TYR A 208 11.50 -8.90 -15.13
C TYR A 208 10.36 -9.30 -16.08
N GLU A 209 10.63 -10.22 -17.01
CA GLU A 209 9.69 -10.72 -18.02
C GLU A 209 8.47 -11.46 -17.42
N ARG A 210 8.61 -12.01 -16.20
CA ARG A 210 7.51 -12.55 -15.38
C ARG A 210 7.26 -11.68 -14.14
N GLY A 211 7.59 -10.40 -14.23
CA GLY A 211 7.30 -9.40 -13.22
C GLY A 211 5.92 -8.79 -13.44
N VAL A 212 5.17 -8.65 -12.35
CA VAL A 212 3.87 -7.99 -12.36
C VAL A 212 3.89 -6.83 -11.37
N SER A 213 3.72 -5.62 -11.87
CA SER A 213 3.50 -4.43 -11.06
C SER A 213 2.01 -4.20 -10.85
N ILE A 214 1.60 -4.07 -9.58
CA ILE A 214 0.24 -3.67 -9.20
C ILE A 214 0.32 -2.28 -8.61
N ASN A 215 -0.50 -1.35 -9.09
CA ASN A 215 -0.52 0.00 -8.56
C ASN A 215 -1.93 0.61 -8.61
N ALA A 216 -2.11 1.80 -8.02
CA ALA A 216 -3.39 2.50 -7.98
C ALA A 216 -3.21 3.99 -7.67
N VAL A 217 -4.20 4.79 -8.04
CA VAL A 217 -4.26 6.22 -7.67
C VAL A 217 -4.55 6.45 -6.17
N SER A 218 -4.82 5.38 -5.42
CA SER A 218 -5.36 5.44 -4.05
C SER A 218 -4.39 6.00 -3.03
N LYS A 219 -3.08 5.70 -3.13
CA LYS A 219 -2.09 6.01 -2.09
C LYS A 219 -1.28 7.25 -2.45
N GLY A 220 -0.44 7.16 -3.46
CA GLY A 220 0.45 8.24 -3.85
C GLY A 220 -0.26 9.48 -4.35
N LEU A 221 -1.34 9.31 -5.11
CA LEU A 221 -2.16 10.43 -5.60
C LEU A 221 -3.29 10.85 -4.63
N GLY A 222 -3.49 10.11 -3.52
CA GLY A 222 -4.47 10.47 -2.50
C GLY A 222 -5.93 10.38 -2.97
N LEU A 223 -6.24 9.48 -3.92
CA LEU A 223 -7.57 9.36 -4.53
C LEU A 223 -8.20 7.96 -4.31
N PRO A 224 -8.28 7.46 -3.06
CA PRO A 224 -8.81 6.12 -2.79
C PRO A 224 -10.29 5.96 -3.19
N GLY A 225 -11.05 7.05 -3.19
CA GLY A 225 -12.48 7.06 -3.56
C GLY A 225 -12.74 6.79 -5.03
N LEU A 226 -11.77 7.01 -5.92
CA LEU A 226 -11.94 6.75 -7.35
C LEU A 226 -11.97 5.27 -7.71
N ARG A 227 -11.40 4.40 -6.87
CA ARG A 227 -11.33 2.96 -7.13
C ARG A 227 -10.69 2.63 -8.48
N VAL A 228 -9.56 3.27 -8.82
CA VAL A 228 -8.77 2.98 -10.01
C VAL A 228 -7.40 2.45 -9.64
N GLY A 229 -7.08 1.26 -10.12
CA GLY A 229 -5.79 0.61 -10.05
C GLY A 229 -5.51 -0.12 -11.36
N TRP A 230 -4.36 -0.77 -11.45
CA TRP A 230 -3.96 -1.48 -12.67
C TRP A 230 -2.97 -2.60 -12.40
N VAL A 231 -2.91 -3.51 -13.35
CA VAL A 231 -1.87 -4.50 -13.54
C VAL A 231 -1.02 -4.06 -14.72
N ALA A 232 0.30 -4.04 -14.56
CA ALA A 232 1.26 -3.85 -15.63
C ALA A 232 2.18 -5.08 -15.73
N CYS A 233 2.35 -5.63 -16.93
CA CYS A 233 3.14 -6.84 -17.19
C CYS A 233 3.53 -6.93 -18.66
N GLN A 234 4.71 -7.48 -18.95
CA GLN A 234 5.18 -7.74 -20.33
C GLN A 234 4.44 -8.90 -21.00
N ASP A 235 3.95 -9.88 -20.23
CA ASP A 235 3.32 -11.09 -20.76
C ASP A 235 1.86 -10.87 -21.15
N GLN A 236 1.58 -10.82 -22.44
CA GLN A 236 0.23 -10.60 -22.99
C GLN A 236 -0.74 -11.76 -22.70
N ARG A 237 -0.23 -12.99 -22.51
CA ARG A 237 -1.07 -14.15 -22.17
C ARG A 237 -1.59 -13.99 -20.75
N LEU A 238 -0.70 -13.62 -19.81
CA LEU A 238 -1.10 -13.34 -18.45
C LEU A 238 -2.13 -12.19 -18.41
N LEU A 239 -1.92 -11.11 -19.14
CA LEU A 239 -2.88 -10.00 -19.17
C LEU A 239 -4.25 -10.39 -19.70
N THR A 240 -4.31 -11.33 -20.64
CA THR A 240 -5.57 -11.90 -21.14
C THR A 240 -6.29 -12.69 -20.04
N GLU A 241 -5.58 -13.53 -19.29
CA GLU A 241 -6.12 -14.28 -18.16
C GLU A 241 -6.54 -13.37 -17.00
N VAL A 242 -5.75 -12.31 -16.72
CA VAL A 242 -6.11 -11.28 -15.74
C VAL A 242 -7.39 -10.56 -16.12
N GLN A 243 -7.55 -10.19 -17.39
CA GLN A 243 -8.79 -9.58 -17.89
C GLN A 243 -9.98 -10.52 -17.74
N ALA A 244 -9.82 -11.81 -18.05
CA ALA A 244 -10.87 -12.82 -17.88
C ALA A 244 -11.25 -12.96 -16.39
N ALA A 245 -10.28 -13.09 -15.49
CA ALA A 245 -10.52 -13.17 -14.05
C ALA A 245 -11.22 -11.92 -13.50
N ARG A 246 -10.80 -10.72 -13.96
CA ARG A 246 -11.40 -9.45 -13.58
C ARG A 246 -12.83 -9.32 -14.07
N SER A 247 -13.16 -9.79 -15.27
CA SER A 247 -14.51 -9.68 -15.84
C SER A 247 -15.59 -10.36 -14.98
N ILE A 248 -15.20 -11.35 -14.17
CA ILE A 248 -16.09 -12.01 -13.20
C ILE A 248 -16.34 -11.11 -11.97
N LEU A 249 -15.45 -10.16 -11.67
CA LEU A 249 -15.53 -9.30 -10.48
C LEU A 249 -16.29 -8.01 -10.75
N SER A 250 -15.90 -7.23 -11.75
CA SER A 250 -16.46 -5.89 -11.99
C SER A 250 -16.77 -5.55 -13.45
N GLY A 251 -16.37 -6.36 -14.42
CA GLY A 251 -16.59 -6.14 -15.85
C GLY A 251 -15.78 -4.99 -16.45
N CYS A 252 -15.98 -3.74 -16.01
CA CYS A 252 -15.23 -2.54 -16.44
C CYS A 252 -15.09 -1.55 -15.29
N LEU A 253 -14.32 -0.48 -15.47
CA LEU A 253 -14.27 0.64 -14.54
C LEU A 253 -15.53 1.51 -14.65
N ALA A 254 -15.77 2.33 -13.62
CA ALA A 254 -16.72 3.42 -13.71
C ALA A 254 -16.15 4.54 -14.60
N THR A 255 -16.86 4.94 -15.66
CA THR A 255 -16.40 5.96 -16.62
C THR A 255 -15.99 7.29 -15.96
N PRO A 256 -16.72 7.83 -14.94
CA PRO A 256 -16.27 9.02 -14.23
C PRO A 256 -14.91 8.83 -13.54
N SER A 257 -14.67 7.64 -12.97
CA SER A 257 -13.41 7.35 -12.29
C SER A 257 -12.22 7.29 -13.26
N GLU A 258 -12.43 6.82 -14.49
CA GLU A 258 -11.40 6.80 -15.52
C GLU A 258 -10.95 8.22 -15.88
N VAL A 259 -11.90 9.15 -16.13
CA VAL A 259 -11.57 10.54 -16.46
C VAL A 259 -10.83 11.22 -15.30
N LEU A 260 -11.32 11.07 -14.07
CA LEU A 260 -10.71 11.69 -12.89
C LEU A 260 -9.33 11.10 -12.59
N ALA A 261 -9.14 9.80 -12.80
CA ALA A 261 -7.83 9.18 -12.65
C ALA A 261 -6.84 9.65 -13.73
N HIS A 262 -7.29 9.84 -14.96
CA HIS A 262 -6.47 10.37 -16.06
C HIS A 262 -5.99 11.79 -15.75
N ILE A 263 -6.90 12.69 -15.32
CA ILE A 263 -6.54 14.04 -14.88
C ILE A 263 -5.45 13.99 -13.80
N ALA A 264 -5.61 13.10 -12.81
CA ALA A 264 -4.65 12.98 -11.73
C ALA A 264 -3.28 12.45 -12.19
N LEU A 265 -3.25 11.53 -13.16
CA LEU A 265 -2.02 10.97 -13.74
C LEU A 265 -1.27 12.02 -14.57
N LEU A 266 -1.96 12.77 -15.43
CA LEU A 266 -1.34 13.86 -16.19
C LEU A 266 -0.84 14.99 -15.28
N ALA A 267 -1.54 15.27 -14.19
CA ALA A 267 -1.15 16.26 -13.20
C ALA A 267 -0.28 15.69 -12.06
N GLU A 268 0.28 14.49 -12.21
CA GLU A 268 0.98 13.76 -11.14
C GLU A 268 2.02 14.61 -10.41
N ALA A 269 2.88 15.32 -11.13
CA ALA A 269 3.92 16.15 -10.53
C ALA A 269 3.33 17.19 -9.55
N ARG A 270 2.21 17.84 -9.91
CA ARG A 270 1.52 18.84 -9.06
C ARG A 270 0.87 18.20 -7.84
N VAL A 271 0.22 17.03 -8.01
CA VAL A 271 -0.43 16.29 -6.93
C VAL A 271 0.61 15.77 -5.93
N VAL A 272 1.72 15.20 -6.43
CA VAL A 272 2.80 14.66 -5.62
C VAL A 272 3.54 15.78 -4.87
N GLU A 273 3.81 16.91 -5.50
CA GLU A 273 4.45 18.07 -4.84
C GLU A 273 3.61 18.60 -3.66
N ARG A 274 2.30 18.75 -3.86
CA ARG A 274 1.38 19.09 -2.77
C ARG A 274 1.45 18.07 -1.63
N SER A 275 1.44 16.78 -1.96
CA SER A 275 1.49 15.69 -0.98
C SER A 275 2.80 15.67 -0.22
N LYS A 276 3.93 15.88 -0.89
CA LYS A 276 5.26 15.99 -0.28
C LYS A 276 5.33 17.13 0.71
N SER A 277 4.86 18.33 0.35
CA SER A 277 4.83 19.49 1.25
C SER A 277 4.08 19.21 2.56
N ILE A 278 2.92 18.52 2.47
CA ILE A 278 2.13 18.13 3.65
C ILE A 278 2.90 17.10 4.49
N LEU A 279 3.45 16.09 3.84
CA LEU A 279 4.21 15.03 4.50
C LEU A 279 5.45 15.56 5.23
N GLU A 280 6.22 16.45 4.60
CA GLU A 280 7.40 17.06 5.19
C GLU A 280 7.04 17.87 6.44
N SER A 281 5.95 18.66 6.36
CA SER A 281 5.43 19.39 7.51
C SER A 281 5.06 18.46 8.67
N ASN A 282 4.31 17.39 8.39
CA ASN A 282 3.90 16.42 9.40
C ASN A 282 5.07 15.60 9.95
N ARG A 283 6.09 15.31 9.13
CA ARG A 283 7.31 14.62 9.58
C ARG A 283 8.10 15.46 10.57
N ARG A 284 8.28 16.76 10.34
CA ARG A 284 8.94 17.64 11.31
C ARG A 284 8.23 17.63 12.67
N ILE A 285 6.88 17.66 12.66
CA ILE A 285 6.09 17.54 13.89
C ILE A 285 6.30 16.16 14.55
N MET A 286 6.34 15.11 13.75
CA MET A 286 6.59 13.74 14.23
C MET A 286 7.98 13.58 14.85
N GLU A 287 9.01 14.19 14.29
CA GLU A 287 10.37 14.18 14.84
C GLU A 287 10.43 14.84 16.23
N LEU A 288 9.78 15.99 16.37
CA LEU A 288 9.64 16.66 17.67
C LEU A 288 8.83 15.83 18.66
N PHE A 289 7.76 15.17 18.20
CA PHE A 289 6.95 14.28 19.00
C PHE A 289 7.79 13.10 19.52
N LEU A 290 8.56 12.44 18.68
CA LEU A 290 9.40 11.30 19.06
C LEU A 290 10.54 11.69 19.99
N THR A 291 11.15 12.87 19.78
CA THR A 291 12.15 13.42 20.71
C THR A 291 11.58 13.63 22.11
N ARG A 292 10.32 14.03 22.21
CA ARG A 292 9.63 14.26 23.50
C ARG A 292 9.16 12.96 24.15
N HIS A 293 8.84 11.94 23.37
CA HIS A 293 8.21 10.69 23.83
C HIS A 293 9.09 9.45 23.54
N PHE A 294 10.41 9.60 23.62
CA PHE A 294 11.38 8.53 23.36
C PHE A 294 11.27 7.34 24.35
N GLU A 295 10.67 7.55 25.50
CA GLU A 295 10.39 6.50 26.49
C GLU A 295 9.17 5.64 26.09
N VAL A 296 8.32 6.15 25.22
CA VAL A 296 7.09 5.47 24.73
C VAL A 296 7.30 4.79 23.40
N PHE A 297 8.08 5.42 22.52
CA PHE A 297 8.36 4.93 21.17
C PHE A 297 9.85 4.93 20.89
N ALA A 298 10.36 3.80 20.43
CA ALA A 298 11.71 3.78 19.91
C ALA A 298 11.77 4.51 18.56
N TRP A 299 12.67 5.51 18.48
CA TRP A 299 12.96 6.16 17.20
C TRP A 299 13.72 5.18 16.31
N ARG A 300 13.19 4.96 15.12
CA ARG A 300 13.96 4.38 14.01
C ARG A 300 13.67 5.24 12.80
N ALA A 301 14.70 5.54 12.01
CA ALA A 301 14.48 6.18 10.72
C ALA A 301 13.49 5.29 9.96
N SER A 302 12.25 5.74 9.87
CA SER A 302 11.24 5.02 9.11
C SER A 302 11.51 5.23 7.63
N GLY A 303 11.35 4.17 6.87
CA GLY A 303 11.42 4.20 5.42
C GLY A 303 10.40 5.14 4.78
N ASN A 304 10.21 4.95 3.53
CA ASN A 304 9.35 5.70 2.64
C ASN A 304 7.86 5.52 2.97
N GLY A 305 7.06 6.55 2.76
CA GLY A 305 5.63 6.47 2.83
C GLY A 305 4.96 7.56 3.68
N ALA A 306 3.63 7.60 3.59
CA ALA A 306 2.78 8.52 4.32
C ALA A 306 2.53 8.08 5.79
N PHE A 307 3.39 7.26 6.37
CA PHE A 307 3.26 6.76 7.74
C PHE A 307 4.61 6.35 8.33
N VAL A 308 4.63 6.16 9.64
CA VAL A 308 5.74 5.57 10.39
C VAL A 308 5.27 4.31 11.12
N TYR A 309 6.16 3.34 11.30
CA TYR A 309 5.90 2.09 12.02
C TYR A 309 6.91 1.94 13.16
N LEU A 310 6.46 2.24 14.37
CA LEU A 310 7.31 2.48 15.53
C LEU A 310 7.19 1.34 16.54
N PRO A 311 8.31 0.82 17.07
CA PRO A 311 8.29 -0.02 18.26
C PRO A 311 7.66 0.75 19.43
N TYR A 312 6.66 0.16 20.04
CA TYR A 312 6.03 0.66 21.25
C TYR A 312 6.71 0.06 22.49
N LEU A 313 7.11 0.89 23.45
CA LEU A 313 7.90 0.49 24.61
C LEU A 313 7.09 0.29 25.90
N GLY A 314 5.80 0.68 25.88
CA GLY A 314 4.93 0.51 27.05
C GLY A 314 4.65 -0.95 27.39
N MET A 315 4.59 -1.26 28.70
CA MET A 315 4.41 -2.61 29.21
C MET A 315 3.08 -3.27 28.87
N GLU A 316 2.03 -2.48 28.61
CA GLU A 316 0.70 -2.94 28.22
C GLU A 316 0.62 -3.48 26.78
N GLY A 317 1.62 -3.17 25.96
CA GLY A 317 1.70 -3.57 24.56
C GLY A 317 0.90 -2.67 23.59
N ALA A 318 1.33 -2.66 22.34
CA ALA A 318 0.81 -1.76 21.30
C ALA A 318 -0.71 -1.91 21.05
N GLU A 319 -1.23 -3.13 21.15
CA GLU A 319 -2.66 -3.38 20.92
C GLU A 319 -3.53 -2.72 21.99
N ARG A 320 -3.21 -2.94 23.28
CA ARG A 320 -3.93 -2.35 24.38
C ARG A 320 -3.80 -0.83 24.38
N PHE A 321 -2.60 -0.31 24.12
CA PHE A 321 -2.36 1.12 23.98
C PHE A 321 -3.26 1.74 22.89
N ALA A 322 -3.32 1.15 21.70
CA ALA A 322 -4.15 1.66 20.60
C ALA A 322 -5.65 1.65 20.95
N LEU A 323 -6.13 0.62 21.66
CA LEU A 323 -7.52 0.52 22.11
C LEU A 323 -7.87 1.56 23.20
N GLU A 324 -7.00 1.75 24.17
CA GLU A 324 -7.16 2.77 25.22
C GLU A 324 -7.15 4.17 24.62
N LEU A 325 -6.21 4.45 23.72
CA LEU A 325 -6.10 5.72 23.02
C LEU A 325 -7.38 6.08 22.21
N ALA A 326 -7.93 5.10 21.50
CA ALA A 326 -9.18 5.28 20.77
C ALA A 326 -10.36 5.58 21.70
N ARG A 327 -10.47 4.86 22.82
CA ARG A 327 -11.59 5.00 23.80
C ARG A 327 -11.51 6.30 24.61
N GLU A 328 -10.33 6.62 25.12
CA GLU A 328 -10.16 7.69 26.12
C GLU A 328 -9.89 9.05 25.46
N ALA A 329 -9.11 9.06 24.39
CA ALA A 329 -8.67 10.28 23.71
C ALA A 329 -9.34 10.52 22.35
N GLY A 330 -10.05 9.53 21.80
CA GLY A 330 -10.61 9.61 20.46
C GLY A 330 -9.54 9.77 19.39
N ILE A 331 -8.37 9.13 19.58
CA ILE A 331 -7.24 9.15 18.65
C ILE A 331 -7.05 7.75 18.08
N LEU A 332 -6.99 7.62 16.77
CA LEU A 332 -6.84 6.33 16.08
C LEU A 332 -5.43 6.15 15.55
N VAL A 333 -4.75 5.14 16.06
CA VAL A 333 -3.49 4.60 15.54
C VAL A 333 -3.66 3.10 15.29
N LEU A 334 -2.78 2.47 14.53
CA LEU A 334 -2.94 1.07 14.16
C LEU A 334 -1.87 0.19 14.82
N PRO A 335 -2.25 -0.75 15.70
CA PRO A 335 -1.31 -1.68 16.33
C PRO A 335 -0.85 -2.77 15.35
N SER A 336 0.34 -3.32 15.56
CA SER A 336 0.94 -4.39 14.74
C SER A 336 0.10 -5.66 14.65
N SER A 337 -0.75 -5.93 15.63
CA SER A 337 -1.66 -7.08 15.64
C SER A 337 -2.58 -7.15 14.42
N LEU A 338 -2.82 -6.01 13.74
CA LEU A 338 -3.63 -5.95 12.51
C LEU A 338 -2.90 -6.51 11.26
N TRP A 339 -1.60 -6.80 11.38
CA TRP A 339 -0.77 -7.40 10.33
C TRP A 339 -0.20 -8.76 10.72
N ARG A 340 -0.75 -9.41 11.75
CA ARG A 340 -0.41 -10.79 12.05
C ARG A 340 -0.70 -11.67 10.83
N SER A 341 0.23 -12.58 10.55
CA SER A 341 0.12 -13.55 9.46
C SER A 341 0.07 -14.97 10.02
N PRO A 342 -0.81 -15.85 9.53
CA PRO A 342 -0.76 -17.27 9.85
C PRO A 342 0.42 -17.99 9.15
N LEU A 343 1.07 -17.34 8.16
CA LEU A 343 2.12 -17.95 7.35
C LEU A 343 3.51 -17.86 8.01
N ALA A 344 3.76 -16.83 8.83
CA ALA A 344 5.00 -16.67 9.57
C ALA A 344 4.85 -15.68 10.73
N GLN A 345 5.70 -15.80 11.73
CA GLN A 345 5.77 -14.81 12.80
C GLN A 345 6.32 -13.49 12.25
N VAL A 346 5.59 -12.40 12.48
CA VAL A 346 5.98 -11.03 12.15
C VAL A 346 6.31 -10.23 13.40
N ALA A 347 6.98 -9.09 13.22
CA ALA A 347 7.32 -8.22 14.34
C ALA A 347 6.06 -7.74 15.08
N GLU A 348 6.03 -7.91 16.38
CA GLU A 348 4.97 -7.48 17.27
C GLU A 348 5.33 -6.19 18.02
N ASN A 349 4.37 -5.67 18.74
CA ASN A 349 4.53 -4.50 19.61
C ASN A 349 4.98 -3.22 18.87
N HIS A 350 4.42 -2.99 17.68
CA HIS A 350 4.59 -1.77 16.90
C HIS A 350 3.27 -1.02 16.75
N VAL A 351 3.38 0.28 16.48
CA VAL A 351 2.24 1.15 16.16
C VAL A 351 2.52 1.84 14.83
N ARG A 352 1.56 1.76 13.88
CA ARG A 352 1.59 2.55 12.65
C ARG A 352 0.85 3.86 12.86
N ILE A 353 1.51 4.98 12.53
CA ILE A 353 0.99 6.34 12.64
C ILE A 353 1.04 6.97 11.24
N GLY A 354 -0.12 7.40 10.74
CA GLY A 354 -0.26 8.04 9.44
C GLY A 354 0.13 9.52 9.47
N LEU A 355 0.85 9.95 8.46
CA LEU A 355 1.36 11.32 8.30
C LEU A 355 0.84 12.01 7.02
N GLY A 356 0.17 11.29 6.12
CA GLY A 356 -0.25 11.81 4.82
C GLY A 356 -1.40 12.82 4.87
N ARG A 357 -2.19 12.85 5.93
CA ARG A 357 -3.38 13.71 6.03
C ARG A 357 -3.06 15.10 6.58
N ILE A 358 -3.78 16.12 6.14
CA ILE A 358 -3.61 17.53 6.58
C ILE A 358 -3.72 17.67 8.09
N GLY A 359 -4.62 16.94 8.74
CA GLY A 359 -4.84 17.01 10.20
C GLY A 359 -3.84 16.22 11.06
N ALA A 360 -2.84 15.54 10.48
CA ALA A 360 -1.93 14.68 11.23
C ALA A 360 -1.11 15.44 12.29
N GLY A 361 -0.68 16.67 12.00
CA GLY A 361 0.04 17.48 12.98
C GLY A 361 -0.80 17.81 14.23
N THR A 362 -2.07 18.17 14.06
CA THR A 362 -3.01 18.41 15.18
C THR A 362 -3.27 17.12 15.96
N ALA A 363 -3.40 16.00 15.27
CA ALA A 363 -3.60 14.70 15.91
C ALA A 363 -2.38 14.26 16.74
N LEU A 364 -1.15 14.53 16.26
CA LEU A 364 0.09 14.30 17.02
C LEU A 364 0.20 15.18 18.26
N GLN A 365 -0.26 16.44 18.20
CA GLN A 365 -0.33 17.30 19.37
C GLN A 365 -1.32 16.76 20.42
N ALA A 366 -2.50 16.28 19.99
CA ALA A 366 -3.46 15.65 20.87
C ALA A 366 -2.89 14.37 21.52
N LEU A 367 -2.19 13.54 20.75
CA LEU A 367 -1.48 12.35 21.23
C LEU A 367 -0.41 12.72 22.29
N SER A 368 0.37 13.76 22.03
CA SER A 368 1.37 14.26 22.99
C SER A 368 0.71 14.73 24.31
N GLY A 369 -0.43 15.41 24.22
CA GLY A 369 -1.21 15.84 25.40
C GLY A 369 -1.72 14.66 26.22
N TYR A 370 -2.24 13.62 25.56
CA TYR A 370 -2.69 12.39 26.22
C TYR A 370 -1.54 11.68 26.95
N LEU A 371 -0.41 11.50 26.31
CA LEU A 371 0.77 10.86 26.91
C LEU A 371 1.29 11.64 28.14
N ALA A 372 1.33 12.97 28.04
CA ALA A 372 1.75 13.83 29.15
C ALA A 372 0.79 13.75 30.36
N SER A 373 -0.53 13.59 30.13
CA SER A 373 -1.51 13.42 31.22
C SER A 373 -1.36 12.05 31.88
N ARG A 374 -1.11 11.00 31.12
CA ARG A 374 -0.91 9.64 31.60
C ARG A 374 0.36 9.50 32.45
N GLY A 375 1.47 10.13 32.04
CA GLY A 375 2.71 10.17 32.79
C GLY A 375 2.57 10.88 34.14
N ARG A 376 1.76 11.93 34.22
CA ARG A 376 1.44 12.60 35.49
C ARG A 376 0.61 11.76 36.46
N LEU A 377 -0.32 10.95 35.96
CA LEU A 377 -1.11 10.04 36.78
C LEU A 377 -0.24 8.88 37.32
N ALA A 378 0.67 8.34 36.54
CA ALA A 378 1.61 7.31 36.96
C ALA A 378 2.65 7.80 37.99
N ALA A 379 3.03 9.09 37.96
CA ALA A 379 3.93 9.70 38.94
C ALA A 379 3.24 10.10 40.25
N ALA A 380 1.91 10.14 40.28
CA ALA A 380 1.10 10.48 41.46
C ALA A 380 0.54 9.25 42.20
N SER A 381 0.70 8.05 41.65
CA SER A 381 0.33 6.75 42.23
C SER A 381 1.55 6.02 42.78
#